data_d219b183b44417e55ad77638ee98e0cb
#
_entry.id   d219b183b44417e55ad77638ee98e0cb
#
_cell.length_a   1.000
_cell.length_b   1.000
_cell.length_c   1.000
_cell.angle_alpha   90.00
_cell.angle_beta   90.00
_cell.angle_gamma   90.00
#
_symmetry.space_group_name_H-M   'P 1'
#
loop_
_entity.id
_entity.type
_entity.pdbx_description
1 polymer ?
#
loop_
_entity_poly.entity_id
_entity_poly.type
_entity_poly.pdbx_seq_one_letter_code
_entity_poly.pdbx_strand_id
1 'polypeptide(L)'
;MQLDWTFHFGLDVWLEAKRPTALRYHVRMGLHITDIAVSDFRNYERFALGELGNLTILVGRNGVGKTNLLEAVQLVTSAGSFRHPQIIQLIREGAENARIQMETTDGNRRITTALALEAGKRRYTVNGKAKAAADVRGTLPAVVFTPDDLQLAKKSSSVKRQALDELGAQLTRNYHVVLADYEKTLRYKNRLLKDEASRDLIAAIDETLVTCGSQLFCYRVALFTRMMPQLQRIYTDISNEGEAFAATYLPSWDHVAGIQPSLGGTAECLAGTPIEMRENGAPDRDQVRELLADSLARFAEEEARRHRSLLGPHNDKIAFYLAGRDASAFASQGQQRSIVLAWKLAEVEMVRQTLGANPVLLLDDVMSELDETRRDTLVNFASDDIQTFITATDLTAFNPTLLERARIIQL
;
A
#
# COMPACT_ATOMS: atom_id res chain seq x y z
N MET A 1 35.33 2.08 22.90
CA MET A 1 35.28 2.38 21.46
C MET A 1 33.80 2.59 21.12
N GLN A 2 33.33 3.82 21.38
CA GLN A 2 31.95 4.26 21.15
C GLN A 2 31.73 4.37 19.65
N LEU A 3 30.80 3.61 19.11
CA LEU A 3 30.29 3.78 17.74
C LEU A 3 29.15 4.77 17.80
N ASP A 4 29.47 5.97 17.36
CA ASP A 4 28.55 7.11 17.19
C ASP A 4 27.69 6.86 15.95
N TRP A 5 26.42 6.45 16.11
CA TRP A 5 25.44 6.26 15.05
C TRP A 5 24.52 7.49 14.97
N THR A 6 25.09 8.65 14.61
CA THR A 6 24.28 9.80 14.17
C THR A 6 23.89 9.61 12.71
N PHE A 7 22.82 8.87 12.45
CA PHE A 7 22.18 8.84 11.13
C PHE A 7 21.22 10.02 11.00
N HIS A 8 21.75 11.13 10.51
CA HIS A 8 20.98 12.21 9.90
C HIS A 8 20.80 11.90 8.42
N PHE A 9 19.76 11.14 8.03
CA PHE A 9 19.35 11.06 6.62
C PHE A 9 17.98 10.38 6.51
N GLY A 10 16.98 11.09 5.95
CA GLY A 10 15.79 10.45 5.41
C GLY A 10 14.44 11.09 5.67
N LEU A 11 14.30 12.01 6.63
CA LEU A 11 13.05 12.80 6.77
C LEU A 11 12.96 13.93 5.74
N ASP A 12 14.09 14.50 5.34
CA ASP A 12 14.14 15.70 4.50
C ASP A 12 13.60 15.47 3.09
N VAL A 13 13.71 14.27 2.54
CA VAL A 13 13.17 13.96 1.20
C VAL A 13 11.63 13.99 1.17
N TRP A 14 10.97 13.76 2.32
CA TRP A 14 9.52 13.91 2.46
C TRP A 14 9.11 15.35 2.79
N LEU A 15 10.05 16.17 3.24
CA LEU A 15 9.83 17.47 3.86
C LEU A 15 9.94 18.64 2.89
N GLU A 16 10.64 18.49 1.77
CA GLU A 16 10.89 19.57 0.80
C GLU A 16 9.86 19.72 -0.31
N ALA A 17 8.78 18.95 -0.33
CA ALA A 17 7.68 19.21 -1.26
C ALA A 17 6.97 20.54 -0.90
N LYS A 18 7.56 21.65 -1.33
CA LYS A 18 6.96 22.99 -1.28
C LYS A 18 5.53 22.95 -1.81
N ARG A 19 4.64 23.74 -1.17
CA ARG A 19 3.24 23.94 -1.55
C ARG A 19 3.10 24.07 -3.07
N PRO A 20 2.15 23.40 -3.71
CA PRO A 20 1.94 23.56 -5.13
C PRO A 20 1.30 24.94 -5.41
N THR A 21 2.08 25.91 -5.77
CA THR A 21 1.64 26.89 -6.77
C THR A 21 1.37 26.09 -8.04
N ALA A 22 0.30 26.36 -8.75
CA ALA A 22 -0.15 25.68 -9.96
C ALA A 22 0.97 25.52 -11.00
N LEU A 23 1.88 24.62 -10.76
CA LEU A 23 2.91 24.14 -11.66
C LEU A 23 2.29 22.98 -12.45
N ARG A 24 2.10 23.21 -13.75
CA ARG A 24 1.98 22.11 -14.71
C ARG A 24 3.19 21.21 -14.48
N TYR A 25 2.99 20.10 -13.77
CA TYR A 25 3.97 19.05 -13.71
C TYR A 25 4.21 18.59 -15.14
N HIS A 26 5.39 18.85 -15.69
CA HIS A 26 5.88 18.03 -16.78
C HIS A 26 6.12 16.65 -16.15
N VAL A 27 5.09 15.81 -16.17
CA VAL A 27 5.19 14.40 -15.85
C VAL A 27 6.32 13.88 -16.74
N ARG A 28 7.45 13.49 -16.15
CA ARG A 28 8.44 12.68 -16.87
C ARG A 28 7.64 11.53 -17.44
N MET A 29 7.76 11.26 -18.75
CA MET A 29 7.12 10.08 -19.35
C MET A 29 7.54 8.89 -18.49
N GLY A 30 6.57 8.35 -17.72
CA GLY A 30 6.80 7.28 -16.78
C GLY A 30 7.21 6.01 -17.52
N LEU A 31 7.90 5.12 -16.84
CA LEU A 31 8.10 3.76 -17.35
C LEU A 31 6.74 3.12 -17.59
N HIS A 32 6.56 2.49 -18.73
CA HIS A 32 5.41 1.63 -19.00
C HIS A 32 5.86 0.23 -19.44
N ILE A 33 5.06 -0.77 -19.16
CA ILE A 33 5.34 -2.16 -19.46
C ILE A 33 5.03 -2.39 -20.94
N THR A 34 6.00 -2.90 -21.68
CA THR A 34 5.84 -3.28 -23.08
C THR A 34 5.61 -4.78 -23.24
N ASP A 35 6.25 -5.58 -22.41
CA ASP A 35 6.26 -7.03 -22.51
C ASP A 35 6.29 -7.68 -21.14
N ILE A 36 5.62 -8.81 -21.00
CA ILE A 36 5.71 -9.69 -19.84
C ILE A 36 5.76 -11.16 -20.29
N ALA A 37 6.65 -11.92 -19.68
CA ALA A 37 6.76 -13.36 -19.90
C ALA A 37 6.85 -14.09 -18.57
N VAL A 38 6.16 -15.22 -18.46
CA VAL A 38 6.18 -16.09 -17.28
C VAL A 38 6.50 -17.52 -17.72
N SER A 39 7.26 -18.24 -16.89
CA SER A 39 7.51 -19.66 -17.05
C SER A 39 7.40 -20.37 -15.71
N ASP A 40 6.70 -21.52 -15.71
CA ASP A 40 6.42 -22.34 -14.53
C ASP A 40 5.87 -21.54 -13.33
N PHE A 41 5.04 -20.53 -13.64
CA PHE A 41 4.48 -19.62 -12.66
C PHE A 41 2.98 -19.89 -12.46
N ARG A 42 2.57 -20.21 -11.25
CA ARG A 42 1.18 -20.53 -10.91
C ARG A 42 0.65 -21.66 -11.79
N ASN A 43 -0.34 -21.37 -12.67
CA ASN A 43 -0.90 -22.32 -13.61
C ASN A 43 -0.26 -22.26 -15.02
N TYR A 44 0.67 -21.33 -15.23
CA TYR A 44 1.32 -21.17 -16.53
C TYR A 44 2.60 -21.99 -16.62
N GLU A 45 2.67 -22.85 -17.64
CA GLU A 45 3.93 -23.48 -18.04
C GLU A 45 4.82 -22.47 -18.77
N ARG A 46 4.28 -21.85 -19.82
CA ARG A 46 4.91 -20.71 -20.52
C ARG A 46 3.82 -19.82 -21.07
N PHE A 47 3.99 -18.53 -20.84
CA PHE A 47 3.08 -17.52 -21.41
C PHE A 47 3.83 -16.21 -21.60
N ALA A 48 3.55 -15.52 -22.69
CA ALA A 48 4.15 -14.21 -22.99
C ALA A 48 3.13 -13.28 -23.64
N LEU A 49 3.16 -12.03 -23.23
CA LEU A 49 2.44 -10.92 -23.84
C LEU A 49 3.46 -9.84 -24.22
N GLY A 50 3.39 -9.37 -25.45
CA GLY A 50 4.20 -8.25 -25.94
C GLY A 50 3.32 -7.14 -26.50
N GLU A 51 3.92 -6.01 -26.83
CA GLU A 51 3.25 -4.82 -27.39
C GLU A 51 2.10 -4.30 -26.50
N LEU A 52 2.27 -4.33 -25.18
CA LEU A 52 1.26 -3.89 -24.22
C LEU A 52 1.05 -2.38 -24.33
N GLY A 53 -0.23 -1.99 -24.50
CA GLY A 53 -0.65 -0.59 -24.58
C GLY A 53 -0.96 0.01 -23.20
N ASN A 54 -1.46 1.24 -23.22
CA ASN A 54 -1.86 1.94 -22.00
C ASN A 54 -3.06 1.28 -21.32
N LEU A 55 -3.96 0.65 -22.09
CA LEU A 55 -5.09 -0.10 -21.56
C LEU A 55 -5.07 -1.51 -22.12
N THR A 56 -4.97 -2.49 -21.23
CA THR A 56 -4.99 -3.92 -21.60
C THR A 56 -6.09 -4.63 -20.80
N ILE A 57 -7.01 -5.30 -21.51
CA ILE A 57 -8.08 -6.09 -20.90
C ILE A 57 -7.81 -7.57 -21.14
N LEU A 58 -7.64 -8.33 -20.06
CA LEU A 58 -7.48 -9.78 -20.06
C LEU A 58 -8.84 -10.42 -19.85
N VAL A 59 -9.38 -11.09 -20.86
CA VAL A 59 -10.72 -11.69 -20.82
C VAL A 59 -10.61 -13.21 -20.82
N GLY A 60 -11.42 -13.87 -20.03
CA GLY A 60 -11.49 -15.33 -20.01
C GLY A 60 -12.27 -15.87 -18.83
N ARG A 61 -12.54 -17.18 -18.85
CA ARG A 61 -13.29 -17.85 -17.77
C ARG A 61 -12.57 -17.76 -16.43
N ASN A 62 -13.32 -17.94 -15.34
CA ASN A 62 -12.72 -18.03 -14.01
C ASN A 62 -11.74 -19.21 -13.96
N GLY A 63 -10.59 -19.00 -13.27
CA GLY A 63 -9.54 -20.01 -13.13
C GLY A 63 -8.55 -20.12 -14.31
N VAL A 64 -8.74 -19.40 -15.42
CA VAL A 64 -7.83 -19.48 -16.60
C VAL A 64 -6.44 -18.89 -16.31
N GLY A 65 -6.33 -18.02 -15.29
CA GLY A 65 -5.04 -17.44 -14.88
C GLY A 65 -4.96 -15.91 -14.95
N LYS A 66 -6.03 -15.20 -15.30
CA LYS A 66 -6.06 -13.73 -15.41
C LYS A 66 -5.38 -13.03 -14.21
N THR A 67 -5.86 -13.34 -13.01
CA THR A 67 -5.31 -12.81 -11.74
C THR A 67 -3.85 -13.18 -11.54
N ASN A 68 -3.40 -14.35 -12.01
CA ASN A 68 -2.01 -14.76 -11.90
C ASN A 68 -1.07 -13.89 -12.76
N LEU A 69 -1.54 -13.39 -13.91
CA LEU A 69 -0.77 -12.43 -14.72
C LEU A 69 -0.67 -11.07 -14.03
N LEU A 70 -1.75 -10.55 -13.42
CA LEU A 70 -1.67 -9.32 -12.62
C LEU A 70 -0.73 -9.49 -11.41
N GLU A 71 -0.77 -10.65 -10.77
CA GLU A 71 0.15 -10.97 -9.67
C GLU A 71 1.61 -11.00 -10.16
N ALA A 72 1.87 -11.55 -11.36
CA ALA A 72 3.21 -11.53 -11.97
C ALA A 72 3.70 -10.08 -12.21
N VAL A 73 2.85 -9.19 -12.72
CA VAL A 73 3.16 -7.77 -12.88
C VAL A 73 3.50 -7.15 -11.52
N GLN A 74 2.67 -7.35 -10.49
CA GLN A 74 2.89 -6.77 -9.17
C GLN A 74 4.18 -7.29 -8.54
N LEU A 75 4.49 -8.59 -8.65
CA LEU A 75 5.72 -9.17 -8.10
C LEU A 75 6.97 -8.51 -8.65
N VAL A 76 6.97 -8.11 -9.92
CA VAL A 76 8.13 -7.51 -10.59
C VAL A 76 8.17 -5.99 -10.42
N THR A 77 7.03 -5.34 -10.17
CA THR A 77 6.93 -3.89 -9.95
C THR A 77 7.10 -3.50 -8.49
N SER A 78 6.31 -4.12 -7.59
CA SER A 78 6.25 -3.77 -6.16
C SER A 78 7.05 -4.71 -5.26
N ALA A 79 7.67 -5.75 -5.84
CA ALA A 79 8.35 -6.83 -5.11
C ALA A 79 7.47 -7.51 -4.03
N GLY A 80 6.17 -7.43 -4.17
CA GLY A 80 5.13 -8.00 -3.30
C GLY A 80 4.04 -8.69 -4.11
N SER A 81 3.13 -9.38 -3.42
CA SER A 81 1.91 -9.94 -4.00
C SER A 81 0.74 -9.61 -3.09
N PHE A 82 -0.37 -9.13 -3.65
CA PHE A 82 -1.62 -8.85 -2.95
C PHE A 82 -2.27 -10.09 -2.32
N ARG A 83 -1.84 -11.29 -2.72
CA ARG A 83 -2.30 -12.57 -2.18
C ARG A 83 -1.42 -13.08 -1.03
N HIS A 84 -0.28 -12.44 -0.75
CA HIS A 84 0.68 -12.83 0.29
C HIS A 84 1.07 -14.32 0.29
N PRO A 85 1.37 -14.95 -0.87
CA PRO A 85 1.63 -16.38 -0.96
C PRO A 85 3.00 -16.73 -0.38
N GLN A 86 3.14 -17.97 0.06
CA GLN A 86 4.46 -18.58 0.21
C GLN A 86 5.11 -18.75 -1.16
N ILE A 87 6.45 -18.70 -1.23
CA ILE A 87 7.18 -18.76 -2.51
C ILE A 87 6.83 -20.02 -3.30
N ILE A 88 6.70 -21.14 -2.62
CA ILE A 88 6.36 -22.42 -3.25
C ILE A 88 5.00 -22.38 -3.97
N GLN A 89 4.05 -21.57 -3.49
CA GLN A 89 2.74 -21.43 -4.11
C GLN A 89 2.76 -20.60 -5.39
N LEU A 90 3.84 -19.85 -5.65
CA LEU A 90 4.06 -19.11 -6.89
C LEU A 90 4.64 -19.99 -8.00
N ILE A 91 5.28 -21.09 -7.64
CA ILE A 91 5.87 -22.04 -8.58
C ILE A 91 4.77 -23.01 -9.02
N ARG A 92 4.74 -23.33 -10.32
CA ARG A 92 3.80 -24.28 -10.89
C ARG A 92 3.96 -25.66 -10.26
N GLU A 93 2.88 -26.34 -10.01
CA GLU A 93 2.89 -27.70 -9.49
C GLU A 93 3.72 -28.63 -10.39
N GLY A 94 4.64 -29.35 -9.79
CA GLY A 94 5.59 -30.23 -10.49
C GLY A 94 6.84 -29.54 -11.03
N ALA A 95 6.97 -28.20 -10.91
CA ALA A 95 8.20 -27.49 -11.28
C ALA A 95 9.06 -27.15 -10.06
N GLU A 96 10.37 -27.05 -10.25
CA GLU A 96 11.33 -26.72 -9.20
C GLU A 96 11.55 -25.20 -9.04
N ASN A 97 11.31 -24.45 -10.11
CA ASN A 97 11.53 -23.01 -10.17
C ASN A 97 10.49 -22.33 -11.05
N ALA A 98 10.37 -21.03 -10.91
CA ALA A 98 9.56 -20.21 -11.80
C ALA A 98 10.30 -18.93 -12.18
N ARG A 99 9.96 -18.35 -13.32
CA ARG A 99 10.55 -17.09 -13.78
C ARG A 99 9.48 -16.15 -14.29
N ILE A 100 9.60 -14.88 -13.93
CA ILE A 100 8.85 -13.77 -14.50
C ILE A 100 9.86 -12.80 -15.10
N GLN A 101 9.62 -12.36 -16.32
CA GLN A 101 10.43 -11.32 -16.97
C GLN A 101 9.50 -10.23 -17.51
N MET A 102 9.86 -8.98 -17.31
CA MET A 102 9.08 -7.83 -17.73
C MET A 102 10.02 -6.84 -18.41
N GLU A 103 9.58 -6.29 -19.54
CA GLU A 103 10.24 -5.17 -20.20
C GLU A 103 9.45 -3.90 -20.00
N THR A 104 10.15 -2.81 -19.69
CA THR A 104 9.57 -1.48 -19.52
C THR A 104 10.36 -0.46 -20.32
N THR A 105 9.69 0.60 -20.77
CA THR A 105 10.34 1.69 -21.50
C THR A 105 9.79 3.05 -21.05
N ASP A 106 10.64 4.08 -21.12
CA ASP A 106 10.25 5.50 -21.01
C ASP A 106 10.32 6.22 -22.38
N GLY A 107 10.35 5.44 -23.47
CA GLY A 107 10.54 5.93 -24.84
C GLY A 107 12.01 6.07 -25.25
N ASN A 108 12.93 6.28 -24.32
CA ASN A 108 14.36 6.43 -24.57
C ASN A 108 15.20 5.23 -24.11
N ARG A 109 14.76 4.58 -23.05
CA ARG A 109 15.48 3.46 -22.43
C ARG A 109 14.55 2.26 -22.30
N ARG A 110 15.10 1.08 -22.50
CA ARG A 110 14.45 -0.20 -22.23
C ARG A 110 15.09 -0.81 -20.98
N ILE A 111 14.26 -1.24 -20.05
CA ILE A 111 14.70 -1.87 -18.80
C ILE A 111 14.05 -3.26 -18.74
N THR A 112 14.88 -4.27 -18.60
CA THR A 112 14.43 -5.65 -18.37
C THR A 112 14.53 -5.97 -16.89
N THR A 113 13.41 -6.22 -16.22
CA THR A 113 13.36 -6.69 -14.84
C THR A 113 12.93 -8.14 -14.83
N ALA A 114 13.65 -8.99 -14.12
CA ALA A 114 13.29 -10.39 -13.98
C ALA A 114 13.30 -10.83 -12.52
N LEU A 115 12.37 -11.75 -12.20
CA LEU A 115 12.28 -12.45 -10.92
C LEU A 115 12.42 -13.94 -11.18
N ALA A 116 13.41 -14.56 -10.54
CA ALA A 116 13.55 -16.01 -10.44
C ALA A 116 13.08 -16.46 -9.06
N LEU A 117 12.24 -17.48 -9.03
CA LEU A 117 11.68 -18.11 -7.84
C LEU A 117 12.25 -19.55 -7.74
N GLU A 118 12.87 -19.85 -6.63
CA GLU A 118 13.32 -21.18 -6.27
C GLU A 118 12.78 -21.51 -4.86
N ALA A 119 12.84 -22.76 -4.42
CA ALA A 119 12.35 -23.13 -3.10
C ALA A 119 12.92 -22.23 -1.99
N GLY A 120 12.05 -21.38 -1.41
CA GLY A 120 12.41 -20.45 -0.34
C GLY A 120 13.20 -19.20 -0.74
N LYS A 121 13.50 -18.96 -2.04
CA LYS A 121 14.33 -17.84 -2.49
C LYS A 121 13.69 -17.04 -3.63
N ARG A 122 13.83 -15.70 -3.56
CA ARG A 122 13.49 -14.77 -4.63
C ARG A 122 14.76 -14.06 -5.07
N ARG A 123 15.03 -14.04 -6.38
CA ARG A 123 16.18 -13.33 -6.95
C ARG A 123 15.71 -12.37 -8.03
N TYR A 124 15.94 -11.09 -7.81
CA TYR A 124 15.65 -10.05 -8.78
C TYR A 124 16.89 -9.69 -9.58
N THR A 125 16.68 -9.41 -10.86
CA THR A 125 17.70 -8.79 -11.73
C THR A 125 17.10 -7.64 -12.50
N VAL A 126 17.90 -6.57 -12.71
CA VAL A 126 17.57 -5.45 -13.58
C VAL A 126 18.68 -5.31 -14.61
N ASN A 127 18.33 -5.42 -15.88
CA ASN A 127 19.28 -5.48 -16.99
C ASN A 127 20.39 -6.53 -16.75
N GLY A 128 20.00 -7.73 -16.27
CA GLY A 128 20.90 -8.84 -15.96
C GLY A 128 21.71 -8.69 -14.65
N LYS A 129 21.69 -7.57 -13.98
CA LYS A 129 22.41 -7.34 -12.72
C LYS A 129 21.54 -7.65 -11.53
N ALA A 130 22.05 -8.44 -10.57
CA ALA A 130 21.34 -8.76 -9.33
C ALA A 130 20.96 -7.49 -8.55
N LYS A 131 19.73 -7.47 -8.01
CA LYS A 131 19.17 -6.37 -7.21
C LYS A 131 18.45 -6.91 -5.99
N ALA A 132 18.50 -6.17 -4.90
CA ALA A 132 17.64 -6.47 -3.75
C ALA A 132 16.18 -6.16 -4.08
N ALA A 133 15.23 -6.87 -3.47
CA ALA A 133 13.80 -6.61 -3.62
C ALA A 133 13.43 -5.14 -3.29
N ALA A 134 14.12 -4.56 -2.28
CA ALA A 134 13.94 -3.17 -1.90
C ALA A 134 14.38 -2.16 -2.98
N ASP A 135 15.32 -2.54 -3.86
CA ASP A 135 15.81 -1.69 -4.96
C ASP A 135 14.91 -1.79 -6.20
N VAL A 136 14.13 -2.84 -6.33
CA VAL A 136 13.13 -3.02 -7.39
C VAL A 136 11.84 -2.28 -7.05
N ARG A 137 11.44 -2.34 -5.76
CA ARG A 137 10.25 -1.66 -5.25
C ARG A 137 10.35 -0.16 -5.48
N GLY A 138 9.30 0.46 -6.04
CA GLY A 138 9.25 1.88 -6.34
C GLY A 138 9.91 2.29 -7.66
N THR A 139 10.58 1.37 -8.38
CA THR A 139 11.09 1.67 -9.74
C THR A 139 9.93 1.88 -10.72
N LEU A 140 8.92 1.03 -10.65
CA LEU A 140 7.63 1.17 -11.31
C LEU A 140 6.55 0.80 -10.28
N PRO A 141 5.98 1.79 -9.57
CA PRO A 141 4.97 1.51 -8.56
C PRO A 141 3.70 0.94 -9.21
N ALA A 142 2.98 0.12 -8.47
CA ALA A 142 1.72 -0.45 -8.93
C ALA A 142 0.64 -0.29 -7.84
N VAL A 143 -0.55 0.12 -8.25
CA VAL A 143 -1.75 0.11 -7.40
C VAL A 143 -2.65 -1.02 -7.86
N VAL A 144 -2.98 -1.91 -6.94
CA VAL A 144 -3.83 -3.07 -7.21
C VAL A 144 -5.19 -2.84 -6.59
N PHE A 145 -6.24 -3.14 -7.34
CA PHE A 145 -7.60 -3.15 -6.86
C PHE A 145 -8.21 -4.53 -7.12
N THR A 146 -8.64 -5.20 -6.06
CA THR A 146 -9.22 -6.55 -6.07
C THR A 146 -10.61 -6.55 -5.44
N PRO A 147 -11.44 -7.59 -5.62
CA PRO A 147 -12.71 -7.74 -4.92
C PRO A 147 -12.54 -7.77 -3.39
N ASP A 148 -11.40 -8.28 -2.89
CA ASP A 148 -11.11 -8.28 -1.46
C ASP A 148 -10.95 -6.88 -0.85
N ASP A 149 -10.52 -5.91 -1.65
CA ASP A 149 -10.40 -4.51 -1.24
C ASP A 149 -11.78 -3.89 -0.94
N LEU A 150 -12.85 -4.35 -1.59
CA LEU A 150 -14.22 -3.86 -1.36
C LEU A 150 -14.67 -4.00 0.10
N GLN A 151 -14.01 -4.90 0.83
CA GLN A 151 -14.26 -5.07 2.27
C GLN A 151 -13.45 -4.11 3.16
N LEU A 152 -12.53 -3.30 2.60
CA LEU A 152 -11.67 -2.39 3.36
C LEU A 152 -12.49 -1.46 4.28
N ALA A 153 -13.63 -0.97 3.83
CA ALA A 153 -14.49 -0.09 4.63
C ALA A 153 -15.04 -0.81 5.88
N LYS A 154 -15.36 -2.10 5.77
CA LYS A 154 -15.92 -2.95 6.85
C LYS A 154 -14.88 -3.69 7.67
N LYS A 155 -13.77 -4.08 7.04
CA LYS A 155 -12.74 -4.89 7.69
C LYS A 155 -12.10 -4.16 8.86
N SER A 156 -11.48 -4.95 9.71
CA SER A 156 -10.73 -4.47 10.88
C SER A 156 -9.65 -3.46 10.49
N SER A 157 -9.24 -2.66 11.46
CA SER A 157 -8.17 -1.68 11.28
C SER A 157 -6.84 -2.31 10.83
N SER A 158 -6.63 -3.62 11.04
CA SER A 158 -5.43 -4.31 10.53
C SER A 158 -5.34 -4.27 9.00
N VAL A 159 -6.45 -4.46 8.29
CA VAL A 159 -6.49 -4.39 6.82
C VAL A 159 -6.21 -2.96 6.33
N LYS A 160 -6.81 -1.95 6.99
CA LYS A 160 -6.58 -0.54 6.65
C LYS A 160 -5.12 -0.12 6.90
N ARG A 161 -4.53 -0.58 8.03
CA ARG A 161 -3.10 -0.35 8.31
C ARG A 161 -2.21 -1.03 7.26
N GLN A 162 -2.52 -2.28 6.91
CA GLN A 162 -1.77 -3.01 5.90
C GLN A 162 -1.79 -2.30 4.55
N ALA A 163 -2.95 -1.83 4.07
CA ALA A 163 -3.05 -1.06 2.84
C ALA A 163 -2.19 0.23 2.89
N LEU A 164 -2.22 0.95 4.03
CA LEU A 164 -1.39 2.13 4.22
C LEU A 164 0.11 1.79 4.26
N ASP A 165 0.49 0.67 4.88
CA ASP A 165 1.88 0.21 4.96
C ASP A 165 2.41 -0.26 3.59
N GLU A 166 1.59 -0.91 2.79
CA GLU A 166 1.94 -1.33 1.43
C GLU A 166 2.21 -0.11 0.54
N LEU A 167 1.35 0.90 0.63
CA LEU A 167 1.58 2.17 -0.06
C LEU A 167 2.86 2.84 0.45
N GLY A 168 3.03 3.01 1.75
CA GLY A 168 4.21 3.64 2.35
C GLY A 168 5.52 2.95 1.98
N ALA A 169 5.51 1.61 1.95
CA ALA A 169 6.66 0.79 1.55
C ALA A 169 7.02 0.93 0.05
N GLN A 170 6.05 1.26 -0.81
CA GLN A 170 6.33 1.58 -2.21
C GLN A 170 6.88 2.99 -2.38
N LEU A 171 6.38 3.94 -1.59
CA LEU A 171 6.78 5.35 -1.69
C LEU A 171 8.19 5.60 -1.18
N THR A 172 8.62 4.91 -0.11
CA THR A 172 9.97 5.08 0.43
C THR A 172 10.59 3.78 0.94
N ARG A 173 11.90 3.61 0.64
CA ARG A 173 12.69 2.50 1.16
C ARG A 173 12.76 2.51 2.69
N ASN A 174 12.90 3.69 3.29
CA ASN A 174 13.00 3.82 4.75
C ASN A 174 11.75 3.36 5.47
N TYR A 175 10.56 3.66 4.93
CA TYR A 175 9.31 3.13 5.47
C TYR A 175 9.33 1.60 5.53
N HIS A 176 9.70 0.96 4.42
CA HIS A 176 9.79 -0.50 4.35
C HIS A 176 10.77 -1.11 5.35
N VAL A 177 11.95 -0.51 5.52
CA VAL A 177 12.96 -0.98 6.49
C VAL A 177 12.42 -0.87 7.92
N VAL A 178 11.88 0.29 8.28
CA VAL A 178 11.33 0.52 9.63
C VAL A 178 10.15 -0.41 9.92
N LEU A 179 9.25 -0.61 8.95
CA LEU A 179 8.14 -1.57 9.08
C LEU A 179 8.65 -2.99 9.33
N ALA A 180 9.62 -3.46 8.54
CA ALA A 180 10.20 -4.80 8.68
C ALA A 180 10.91 -4.99 10.04
N ASP A 181 11.65 -3.99 10.49
CA ASP A 181 12.33 -4.01 11.78
C ASP A 181 11.33 -4.00 12.95
N TYR A 182 10.28 -3.19 12.85
CA TYR A 182 9.20 -3.17 13.83
C TYR A 182 8.50 -4.52 13.94
N GLU A 183 8.09 -5.11 12.81
CA GLU A 183 7.43 -6.42 12.79
C GLU A 183 8.32 -7.53 13.33
N LYS A 184 9.62 -7.52 13.00
CA LYS A 184 10.60 -8.49 13.51
C LYS A 184 10.73 -8.35 15.02
N THR A 185 10.90 -7.15 15.53
CA THR A 185 11.03 -6.86 16.97
C THR A 185 9.76 -7.25 17.73
N LEU A 186 8.58 -6.93 17.18
CA LEU A 186 7.29 -7.30 17.75
C LEU A 186 7.11 -8.82 17.84
N ARG A 187 7.45 -9.57 16.77
CA ARG A 187 7.41 -11.03 16.79
C ARG A 187 8.34 -11.60 17.85
N TYR A 188 9.52 -11.01 18.02
CA TYR A 188 10.47 -11.44 19.03
C TYR A 188 9.97 -11.12 20.45
N LYS A 189 9.46 -9.91 20.71
CA LYS A 189 8.82 -9.55 22.00
C LYS A 189 7.68 -10.52 22.33
N ASN A 190 6.78 -10.80 21.39
CA ASN A 190 5.66 -11.70 21.62
C ASN A 190 6.11 -13.14 21.93
N ARG A 191 7.26 -13.59 21.39
CA ARG A 191 7.86 -14.88 21.77
C ARG A 191 8.36 -14.82 23.21
N LEU A 192 9.13 -13.78 23.57
CA LEU A 192 9.65 -13.62 24.93
C LEU A 192 8.54 -13.55 25.98
N LEU A 193 7.43 -12.86 25.68
CA LEU A 193 6.26 -12.81 26.56
C LEU A 193 5.61 -14.19 26.73
N LYS A 194 5.55 -15.02 25.66
CA LYS A 194 5.02 -16.38 25.73
C LYS A 194 5.95 -17.34 26.51
N ASP A 195 7.25 -17.11 26.37
CA ASP A 195 8.28 -17.92 27.03
C ASP A 195 8.53 -17.41 28.48
N GLU A 196 7.73 -16.47 28.99
CA GLU A 196 7.83 -15.86 30.32
C GLU A 196 9.25 -15.37 30.66
N ALA A 197 9.89 -14.75 29.68
CA ALA A 197 11.26 -14.23 29.82
C ALA A 197 11.36 -13.17 30.93
N SER A 198 12.58 -12.93 31.42
CA SER A 198 12.83 -11.95 32.47
C SER A 198 12.35 -10.54 32.06
N ARG A 199 11.91 -9.74 33.05
CA ARG A 199 11.46 -8.35 32.85
C ARG A 199 12.55 -7.49 32.19
N ASP A 200 13.81 -7.70 32.59
CA ASP A 200 14.96 -6.95 32.05
C ASP A 200 15.14 -7.21 30.54
N LEU A 201 14.97 -8.46 30.11
CA LEU A 201 15.07 -8.82 28.70
C LEU A 201 13.91 -8.23 27.87
N ILE A 202 12.69 -8.24 28.42
CA ILE A 202 11.53 -7.62 27.78
C ILE A 202 11.74 -6.11 27.68
N ALA A 203 12.21 -5.45 28.74
CA ALA A 203 12.50 -4.01 28.75
C ALA A 203 13.56 -3.62 27.70
N ALA A 204 14.62 -4.41 27.54
CA ALA A 204 15.65 -4.18 26.52
C ALA A 204 15.10 -4.27 25.09
N ILE A 205 14.13 -5.18 24.84
CA ILE A 205 13.45 -5.28 23.54
C ILE A 205 12.46 -4.13 23.36
N ASP A 206 11.82 -3.64 24.43
CA ASP A 206 10.92 -2.49 24.38
C ASP A 206 11.64 -1.22 23.97
N GLU A 207 12.90 -0.99 24.36
CA GLU A 207 13.70 0.14 23.86
C GLU A 207 13.83 0.12 22.32
N THR A 208 14.08 -1.07 21.76
CA THR A 208 14.14 -1.25 20.30
C THR A 208 12.77 -1.06 19.66
N LEU A 209 11.72 -1.62 20.28
CA LEU A 209 10.34 -1.49 19.81
C LEU A 209 9.86 -0.03 19.84
N VAL A 210 10.20 0.72 20.86
CA VAL A 210 9.92 2.17 20.97
C VAL A 210 10.62 2.92 19.84
N THR A 211 11.88 2.61 19.55
CA THR A 211 12.65 3.29 18.51
C THR A 211 12.05 3.07 17.11
N CYS A 212 11.79 1.83 16.70
CA CYS A 212 11.21 1.55 15.38
C CYS A 212 9.70 1.83 15.36
N GLY A 213 8.98 1.66 16.47
CA GLY A 213 7.55 1.91 16.59
C GLY A 213 7.19 3.39 16.50
N SER A 214 7.93 4.26 17.18
CA SER A 214 7.73 5.72 17.08
C SER A 214 7.99 6.21 15.64
N GLN A 215 9.02 5.69 14.98
CA GLN A 215 9.32 6.05 13.61
C GLN A 215 8.22 5.56 12.64
N LEU A 216 7.75 4.32 12.80
CA LEU A 216 6.66 3.76 11.98
C LEU A 216 5.37 4.57 12.18
N PHE A 217 5.05 4.92 13.42
CA PHE A 217 3.89 5.76 13.73
C PHE A 217 3.97 7.11 13.00
N CYS A 218 5.12 7.81 13.11
CA CYS A 218 5.32 9.08 12.43
C CYS A 218 5.14 8.95 10.91
N TYR A 219 5.68 7.90 10.30
CA TYR A 219 5.51 7.65 8.86
C TYR A 219 4.05 7.39 8.49
N ARG A 220 3.34 6.54 9.24
CA ARG A 220 1.92 6.25 8.98
C ARG A 220 1.06 7.49 9.11
N VAL A 221 1.22 8.26 10.18
CA VAL A 221 0.42 9.46 10.41
C VAL A 221 0.70 10.51 9.33
N ALA A 222 1.96 10.72 8.97
CA ALA A 222 2.31 11.65 7.88
C ALA A 222 1.69 11.24 6.56
N LEU A 223 1.75 9.94 6.21
CA LEU A 223 1.12 9.41 4.99
C LEU A 223 -0.40 9.54 5.05
N PHE A 224 -1.02 9.16 6.17
CA PHE A 224 -2.45 9.27 6.40
C PHE A 224 -2.95 10.71 6.29
N THR A 225 -2.28 11.65 6.95
CA THR A 225 -2.64 13.08 6.91
C THR A 225 -2.55 13.65 5.50
N ARG A 226 -1.56 13.23 4.71
CA ARG A 226 -1.42 13.67 3.30
C ARG A 226 -2.44 13.02 2.36
N MET A 227 -2.79 11.76 2.60
CA MET A 227 -3.71 11.00 1.74
C MET A 227 -5.17 11.40 1.95
N MET A 228 -5.58 11.68 3.18
CA MET A 228 -7.00 11.89 3.52
C MET A 228 -7.67 13.05 2.79
N PRO A 229 -7.06 14.22 2.59
CA PRO A 229 -7.69 15.29 1.81
C PRO A 229 -8.00 14.88 0.36
N GLN A 230 -7.11 14.07 -0.26
CA GLN A 230 -7.35 13.55 -1.61
C GLN A 230 -8.50 12.54 -1.62
N LEU A 231 -8.52 11.65 -0.63
CA LEU A 231 -9.59 10.66 -0.48
C LEU A 231 -10.94 11.34 -0.25
N GLN A 232 -11.00 12.35 0.59
CA GLN A 232 -12.22 13.14 0.84
C GLN A 232 -12.73 13.79 -0.43
N ARG A 233 -11.85 14.45 -1.20
CA ARG A 233 -12.21 15.08 -2.48
C ARG A 233 -12.74 14.03 -3.46
N ILE A 234 -11.99 12.95 -3.67
CA ILE A 234 -12.37 11.89 -4.62
C ILE A 234 -13.68 11.23 -4.19
N TYR A 235 -13.89 11.00 -2.88
CA TYR A 235 -15.15 10.46 -2.39
C TYR A 235 -16.33 11.39 -2.70
N THR A 236 -16.17 12.69 -2.50
CA THR A 236 -17.20 13.69 -2.83
C THR A 236 -17.52 13.69 -4.32
N ASP A 237 -16.50 13.55 -5.18
CA ASP A 237 -16.67 13.50 -6.64
C ASP A 237 -17.41 12.21 -7.09
N ILE A 238 -17.22 11.09 -6.38
CA ILE A 238 -17.85 9.80 -6.68
C ILE A 238 -19.25 9.68 -6.06
N SER A 239 -19.45 10.24 -4.85
CA SER A 239 -20.71 10.13 -4.14
C SER A 239 -21.64 11.26 -4.59
N ASN A 240 -22.68 10.92 -5.33
CA ASN A 240 -23.72 11.90 -5.72
C ASN A 240 -24.58 12.40 -4.55
N GLU A 241 -24.33 11.94 -3.32
CA GLU A 241 -25.19 12.13 -2.15
C GLU A 241 -24.76 13.31 -1.25
N GLY A 242 -23.63 13.98 -1.56
CA GLY A 242 -23.16 15.15 -0.79
C GLY A 242 -22.79 14.86 0.68
N GLU A 243 -22.64 13.58 1.05
CA GLU A 243 -22.28 13.18 2.39
C GLU A 243 -20.82 13.50 2.70
N ALA A 244 -20.58 14.12 3.85
CA ALA A 244 -19.23 14.39 4.31
C ALA A 244 -18.53 13.09 4.74
N PHE A 245 -17.42 12.76 4.07
CA PHE A 245 -16.52 11.69 4.49
C PHE A 245 -15.45 12.24 5.43
N ALA A 246 -15.19 11.52 6.53
CA ALA A 246 -14.07 11.79 7.43
C ALA A 246 -13.34 10.49 7.80
N ALA A 247 -12.09 10.61 8.17
CA ALA A 247 -11.30 9.49 8.68
C ALA A 247 -10.46 9.92 9.87
N THR A 248 -10.24 9.00 10.81
CA THR A 248 -9.46 9.26 12.02
C THR A 248 -8.43 8.16 12.22
N TYR A 249 -7.21 8.55 12.56
CA TYR A 249 -6.16 7.65 13.05
C TYR A 249 -6.16 7.67 14.58
N LEU A 250 -6.39 6.54 15.21
CA LEU A 250 -6.49 6.38 16.66
C LEU A 250 -5.31 5.55 17.15
N PRO A 251 -4.32 6.17 17.82
CA PRO A 251 -3.26 5.43 18.49
C PRO A 251 -3.82 4.41 19.48
N SER A 252 -3.18 3.27 19.63
CA SER A 252 -3.55 2.24 20.60
C SER A 252 -3.07 2.55 22.02
N TRP A 253 -2.32 3.63 22.18
CA TRP A 253 -1.66 4.02 23.44
C TRP A 253 -2.66 4.73 24.32
N ASP A 254 -2.60 4.42 25.60
CA ASP A 254 -3.51 4.99 26.59
C ASP A 254 -3.35 6.52 26.66
N HIS A 255 -4.47 7.22 26.67
CA HIS A 255 -4.59 8.68 26.75
C HIS A 255 -4.03 9.51 25.59
N VAL A 256 -3.54 8.90 24.52
CA VAL A 256 -3.09 9.65 23.33
C VAL A 256 -4.27 10.03 22.44
N ALA A 257 -4.33 11.29 22.01
CA ALA A 257 -5.40 11.80 21.17
C ALA A 257 -5.41 11.15 19.78
N GLY A 258 -6.61 10.93 19.26
CA GLY A 258 -6.79 10.56 17.85
C GLY A 258 -6.43 11.74 16.92
N ILE A 259 -6.07 11.43 15.69
CA ILE A 259 -5.67 12.41 14.67
C ILE A 259 -6.68 12.37 13.54
N GLN A 260 -7.33 13.50 13.28
CA GLN A 260 -8.30 13.67 12.20
C GLN A 260 -7.79 14.72 11.20
N PRO A 261 -7.38 14.32 9.99
CA PRO A 261 -6.99 15.26 8.95
C PRO A 261 -8.20 16.06 8.45
N SER A 262 -8.00 17.34 8.23
CA SER A 262 -8.99 18.23 7.60
C SER A 262 -8.73 18.40 6.10
N LEU A 263 -9.74 18.89 5.37
CA LEU A 263 -9.63 19.22 3.94
C LEU A 263 -8.52 20.23 3.62
N GLY A 264 -8.13 21.05 4.60
CA GLY A 264 -7.04 22.03 4.47
C GLY A 264 -5.63 21.45 4.66
N GLY A 265 -5.50 20.12 4.85
CA GLY A 265 -4.21 19.45 5.07
C GLY A 265 -3.64 19.62 6.48
N THR A 266 -4.40 20.22 7.40
CA THR A 266 -4.09 20.28 8.83
C THR A 266 -4.68 19.06 9.54
N ALA A 267 -4.09 18.64 10.64
CA ALA A 267 -4.63 17.57 11.47
C ALA A 267 -5.17 18.16 12.78
N GLU A 268 -6.38 17.76 13.14
CA GLU A 268 -6.98 18.07 14.43
C GLU A 268 -6.78 16.91 15.39
N CYS A 269 -6.35 17.18 16.62
CA CYS A 269 -6.27 16.19 17.68
C CYS A 269 -7.63 16.09 18.39
N LEU A 270 -8.14 14.87 18.49
CA LEU A 270 -9.34 14.56 19.26
C LEU A 270 -9.02 14.55 20.78
N ALA A 271 -10.01 14.24 21.62
CA ALA A 271 -9.81 14.17 23.06
C ALA A 271 -8.68 13.21 23.46
N GLY A 272 -7.81 13.66 24.38
CA GLY A 272 -6.65 12.93 24.87
C GLY A 272 -5.39 13.82 24.93
N THR A 273 -4.23 13.24 25.24
CA THR A 273 -2.94 13.93 25.17
C THR A 273 -2.61 14.23 23.71
N PRO A 274 -2.54 15.50 23.29
CA PRO A 274 -2.27 15.85 21.91
C PRO A 274 -0.83 15.50 21.53
N ILE A 275 -0.66 15.06 20.29
CA ILE A 275 0.64 14.90 19.66
C ILE A 275 0.93 16.19 18.88
N GLU A 276 2.09 16.77 19.11
CA GLU A 276 2.54 17.93 18.35
C GLU A 276 2.78 17.55 16.89
N MET A 277 2.15 18.29 16.00
CA MET A 277 2.26 18.08 14.56
C MET A 277 3.19 19.13 13.95
N ARG A 278 4.16 18.68 13.19
CA ARG A 278 5.05 19.57 12.42
C ARG A 278 4.29 20.16 11.22
N GLU A 279 4.79 21.23 10.64
CA GLU A 279 4.17 21.90 9.47
C GLU A 279 3.91 20.97 8.28
N ASN A 280 4.69 19.89 8.17
CA ASN A 280 4.58 18.89 7.11
C ASN A 280 3.55 17.77 7.38
N GLY A 281 2.78 17.88 8.47
CA GLY A 281 1.79 16.89 8.89
C GLY A 281 2.36 15.65 9.56
N ALA A 282 3.66 15.60 9.86
CA ALA A 282 4.25 14.52 10.64
C ALA A 282 4.22 14.85 12.14
N PRO A 283 3.97 13.85 13.02
CA PRO A 283 4.08 14.00 14.45
C PRO A 283 5.52 14.33 14.89
N ASP A 284 5.67 15.02 16.04
CA ASP A 284 6.97 15.14 16.65
C ASP A 284 7.45 13.77 17.16
N ARG A 285 8.59 13.34 16.64
CA ARG A 285 9.12 11.99 16.90
C ARG A 285 9.55 11.77 18.32
N ASP A 286 10.15 12.78 18.94
CA ASP A 286 10.70 12.63 20.29
C ASP A 286 9.56 12.56 21.31
N GLN A 287 8.53 13.39 21.14
CA GLN A 287 7.29 13.29 21.93
C GLN A 287 6.61 11.93 21.75
N VAL A 288 6.48 11.44 20.51
CA VAL A 288 5.90 10.11 20.23
C VAL A 288 6.70 9.00 20.89
N ARG A 289 8.04 9.11 20.90
CA ARG A 289 8.91 8.14 21.52
C ARG A 289 8.71 8.09 23.05
N GLU A 290 8.61 9.24 23.69
CA GLU A 290 8.37 9.34 25.14
C GLU A 290 6.99 8.76 25.49
N LEU A 291 5.93 9.17 24.81
CA LEU A 291 4.58 8.68 25.05
C LEU A 291 4.45 7.16 24.85
N LEU A 292 5.12 6.59 23.83
CA LEU A 292 5.11 5.16 23.60
C LEU A 292 5.88 4.40 24.68
N ALA A 293 7.05 4.91 25.10
CA ALA A 293 7.85 4.32 26.18
C ALA A 293 7.08 4.30 27.51
N ASP A 294 6.49 5.42 27.90
CA ASP A 294 5.68 5.52 29.11
C ASP A 294 4.46 4.57 29.08
N SER A 295 3.81 4.48 27.94
CA SER A 295 2.67 3.58 27.78
C SER A 295 3.08 2.11 27.90
N LEU A 296 4.17 1.69 27.26
CA LEU A 296 4.68 0.31 27.38
C LEU A 296 5.08 -0.02 28.81
N ALA A 297 5.75 0.91 29.52
CA ALA A 297 6.13 0.71 30.92
C ALA A 297 4.90 0.50 31.82
N ARG A 298 3.83 1.30 31.63
CA ARG A 298 2.59 1.17 32.41
C ARG A 298 1.84 -0.16 32.14
N PHE A 299 1.90 -0.67 30.92
CA PHE A 299 1.20 -1.88 30.53
C PHE A 299 2.03 -3.16 30.61
N ALA A 300 3.30 -3.07 31.05
CA ALA A 300 4.23 -4.19 31.09
C ALA A 300 3.67 -5.43 31.84
N GLU A 301 3.03 -5.24 32.99
CA GLU A 301 2.41 -6.34 33.74
C GLU A 301 1.22 -6.98 33.02
N GLU A 302 0.40 -6.17 32.36
CA GLU A 302 -0.74 -6.64 31.59
C GLU A 302 -0.30 -7.40 30.33
N GLU A 303 0.75 -6.92 29.64
CA GLU A 303 1.36 -7.63 28.50
C GLU A 303 1.96 -8.97 28.93
N ALA A 304 2.66 -9.02 30.06
CA ALA A 304 3.17 -10.26 30.64
C ALA A 304 2.03 -11.24 30.97
N ARG A 305 0.96 -10.76 31.61
CA ARG A 305 -0.21 -11.58 31.94
C ARG A 305 -0.94 -12.13 30.70
N ARG A 306 -1.01 -11.35 29.62
CA ARG A 306 -1.66 -11.75 28.36
C ARG A 306 -0.74 -12.44 27.36
N HIS A 307 0.53 -12.59 27.69
CA HIS A 307 1.57 -13.19 26.85
C HIS A 307 1.65 -12.61 25.43
N ARG A 308 1.37 -11.31 25.30
CA ARG A 308 1.42 -10.60 24.02
C ARG A 308 1.57 -9.09 24.19
N SER A 309 2.15 -8.43 23.20
CA SER A 309 2.18 -6.98 23.13
C SER A 309 0.78 -6.41 22.88
N LEU A 310 0.42 -5.37 23.63
CA LEU A 310 -0.91 -4.74 23.61
C LEU A 310 -0.90 -3.37 22.97
N LEU A 311 0.22 -2.63 23.07
CA LEU A 311 0.33 -1.26 22.64
C LEU A 311 1.35 -1.09 21.52
N GLY A 312 1.08 -0.13 20.66
CA GLY A 312 1.98 0.25 19.57
C GLY A 312 1.31 0.25 18.20
N PRO A 313 2.04 0.65 17.15
CA PRO A 313 1.50 0.79 15.79
C PRO A 313 0.75 -0.42 15.23
N HIS A 314 1.05 -1.63 15.70
CA HIS A 314 0.34 -2.85 15.28
C HIS A 314 -1.10 -2.94 15.76
N ASN A 315 -1.49 -2.17 16.78
CA ASN A 315 -2.85 -2.14 17.34
C ASN A 315 -3.58 -0.81 17.10
N ASP A 316 -2.96 0.17 16.44
CA ASP A 316 -3.60 1.44 16.10
C ASP A 316 -4.84 1.21 15.23
N LYS A 317 -5.80 2.12 15.32
CA LYS A 317 -7.06 2.01 14.57
C LYS A 317 -7.16 3.11 13.52
N ILE A 318 -7.75 2.75 12.37
CA ILE A 318 -8.18 3.69 11.35
C ILE A 318 -9.69 3.54 11.22
N ALA A 319 -10.41 4.61 11.53
CA ALA A 319 -11.86 4.66 11.45
C ALA A 319 -12.32 5.58 10.32
N PHE A 320 -13.38 5.19 9.61
CA PHE A 320 -14.02 5.97 8.56
C PHE A 320 -15.41 6.39 9.01
N TYR A 321 -15.79 7.60 8.69
CA TYR A 321 -17.08 8.18 9.05
C TYR A 321 -17.76 8.77 7.81
N LEU A 322 -19.08 8.58 7.73
CA LEU A 322 -19.96 9.23 6.76
C LEU A 322 -21.02 10.02 7.52
N ALA A 323 -21.12 11.29 7.23
CA ALA A 323 -22.04 12.21 7.94
C ALA A 323 -21.92 12.06 9.49
N GLY A 324 -20.70 11.89 10.01
CA GLY A 324 -20.39 11.71 11.43
C GLY A 324 -20.70 10.32 12.01
N ARG A 325 -21.15 9.34 11.21
CA ARG A 325 -21.47 7.97 11.64
C ARG A 325 -20.40 6.99 11.20
N ASP A 326 -20.07 6.01 12.03
CA ASP A 326 -19.08 4.97 11.70
C ASP A 326 -19.47 4.21 10.43
N ALA A 327 -18.64 4.34 9.39
CA ALA A 327 -18.90 3.72 8.10
C ALA A 327 -18.87 2.18 8.14
N SER A 328 -18.14 1.58 9.08
CA SER A 328 -18.08 0.12 9.20
C SER A 328 -19.42 -0.49 9.62
N ALA A 329 -20.20 0.26 10.42
CA ALA A 329 -21.48 -0.16 10.95
C ALA A 329 -22.66 0.32 10.10
N PHE A 330 -22.59 1.51 9.52
CA PHE A 330 -23.75 2.20 8.96
C PHE A 330 -23.70 2.44 7.44
N ALA A 331 -22.54 2.32 6.79
CA ALA A 331 -22.45 2.56 5.36
C ALA A 331 -23.16 1.46 4.54
N SER A 332 -23.96 1.87 3.57
CA SER A 332 -24.56 0.99 2.58
C SER A 332 -23.47 0.31 1.73
N GLN A 333 -23.81 -0.75 1.01
CA GLN A 333 -22.84 -1.42 0.11
C GLN A 333 -22.31 -0.46 -0.97
N GLY A 334 -23.17 0.41 -1.51
CA GLY A 334 -22.77 1.43 -2.48
C GLY A 334 -21.78 2.43 -1.89
N GLN A 335 -22.06 2.96 -0.69
CA GLN A 335 -21.15 3.86 0.03
C GLN A 335 -19.79 3.20 0.35
N GLN A 336 -19.80 1.93 0.74
CA GLN A 336 -18.57 1.17 0.99
C GLN A 336 -17.73 1.03 -0.29
N ARG A 337 -18.35 0.73 -1.43
CA ARG A 337 -17.69 0.68 -2.74
C ARG A 337 -17.11 2.03 -3.13
N SER A 338 -17.84 3.13 -2.86
CA SER A 338 -17.33 4.49 -3.09
C SER A 338 -16.11 4.81 -2.21
N ILE A 339 -16.12 4.44 -0.91
CA ILE A 339 -14.97 4.64 -0.01
C ILE A 339 -13.75 3.88 -0.53
N VAL A 340 -13.92 2.64 -0.93
CA VAL A 340 -12.79 1.81 -1.40
C VAL A 340 -12.26 2.32 -2.73
N LEU A 341 -13.13 2.68 -3.66
CA LEU A 341 -12.72 3.29 -4.92
C LEU A 341 -11.94 4.59 -4.67
N ALA A 342 -12.47 5.47 -3.82
CA ALA A 342 -11.79 6.71 -3.45
C ALA A 342 -10.43 6.45 -2.78
N TRP A 343 -10.32 5.42 -1.94
CA TRP A 343 -9.04 5.01 -1.35
C TRP A 343 -8.04 4.60 -2.42
N LYS A 344 -8.40 3.74 -3.37
CA LYS A 344 -7.52 3.28 -4.45
C LYS A 344 -7.08 4.41 -5.38
N LEU A 345 -7.99 5.32 -5.71
CA LEU A 345 -7.64 6.49 -6.50
C LEU A 345 -6.75 7.48 -5.72
N ALA A 346 -6.95 7.61 -4.41
CA ALA A 346 -6.05 8.38 -3.56
C ALA A 346 -4.64 7.75 -3.45
N GLU A 347 -4.52 6.41 -3.45
CA GLU A 347 -3.22 5.72 -3.54
C GLU A 347 -2.48 6.11 -4.82
N VAL A 348 -3.16 6.10 -5.98
CA VAL A 348 -2.58 6.52 -7.26
C VAL A 348 -2.09 7.97 -7.19
N GLU A 349 -2.91 8.87 -6.65
CA GLU A 349 -2.56 10.29 -6.54
C GLU A 349 -1.36 10.50 -5.60
N MET A 350 -1.30 9.76 -4.49
CA MET A 350 -0.15 9.78 -3.56
C MET A 350 1.15 9.33 -4.23
N VAL A 351 1.08 8.29 -5.07
CA VAL A 351 2.24 7.84 -5.87
C VAL A 351 2.69 8.94 -6.83
N ARG A 352 1.77 9.53 -7.58
CA ARG A 352 2.05 10.63 -8.53
C ARG A 352 2.72 11.81 -7.84
N GLN A 353 2.16 12.26 -6.72
CA GLN A 353 2.68 13.43 -5.98
C GLN A 353 4.03 13.16 -5.33
N THR A 354 4.28 11.94 -4.89
CA THR A 354 5.51 11.61 -4.14
C THR A 354 6.66 11.23 -5.07
N LEU A 355 6.39 10.42 -6.09
CA LEU A 355 7.42 9.89 -6.98
C LEU A 355 7.54 10.68 -8.30
N GLY A 356 6.59 11.58 -8.61
CA GLY A 356 6.55 12.32 -9.86
C GLY A 356 6.36 11.41 -11.09
N ALA A 357 5.79 10.21 -10.90
CA ALA A 357 5.55 9.21 -11.94
C ALA A 357 4.19 8.54 -11.72
N ASN A 358 3.55 8.12 -12.81
CA ASN A 358 2.30 7.38 -12.72
C ASN A 358 2.56 5.93 -12.30
N PRO A 359 1.76 5.35 -11.39
CA PRO A 359 1.79 3.92 -11.13
C PRO A 359 1.13 3.13 -12.27
N VAL A 360 1.43 1.84 -12.33
CA VAL A 360 0.60 0.89 -13.09
C VAL A 360 -0.65 0.58 -12.26
N LEU A 361 -1.82 0.65 -12.88
CA LEU A 361 -3.09 0.29 -12.25
C LEU A 361 -3.48 -1.13 -12.63
N LEU A 362 -3.66 -1.99 -11.65
CA LEU A 362 -4.02 -3.40 -11.80
C LEU A 362 -5.41 -3.63 -11.23
N LEU A 363 -6.40 -3.89 -12.10
CA LEU A 363 -7.81 -4.08 -11.75
C LEU A 363 -8.19 -5.55 -11.92
N ASP A 364 -8.30 -6.29 -10.81
CA ASP A 364 -8.60 -7.71 -10.82
C ASP A 364 -10.08 -7.96 -10.60
N ASP A 365 -10.83 -8.21 -11.67
CA ASP A 365 -12.27 -8.57 -11.71
C ASP A 365 -13.21 -7.59 -10.95
N VAL A 366 -12.75 -6.33 -10.76
CA VAL A 366 -13.51 -5.32 -10.00
C VAL A 366 -14.60 -4.65 -10.81
N MET A 367 -14.53 -4.70 -12.14
CA MET A 367 -15.50 -4.04 -13.01
C MET A 367 -16.91 -4.63 -12.86
N SER A 368 -17.02 -5.92 -12.56
CA SER A 368 -18.29 -6.62 -12.31
C SER A 368 -18.92 -6.22 -10.97
N GLU A 369 -18.11 -5.74 -10.02
CA GLU A 369 -18.54 -5.36 -8.67
C GLU A 369 -18.99 -3.90 -8.56
N LEU A 370 -18.71 -3.08 -9.58
CA LEU A 370 -19.04 -1.66 -9.61
C LEU A 370 -20.28 -1.42 -10.47
N ASP A 371 -21.10 -0.46 -10.07
CA ASP A 371 -22.16 0.09 -10.93
C ASP A 371 -21.57 0.96 -12.06
N GLU A 372 -22.41 1.36 -12.99
CA GLU A 372 -22.03 2.11 -14.19
C GLU A 372 -21.30 3.42 -13.82
N THR A 373 -21.82 4.19 -12.90
CA THR A 373 -21.25 5.49 -12.49
C THR A 373 -19.83 5.32 -11.91
N ARG A 374 -19.62 4.30 -11.06
CA ARG A 374 -18.31 4.03 -10.45
C ARG A 374 -17.33 3.43 -11.46
N ARG A 375 -17.82 2.61 -12.41
CA ARG A 375 -17.00 2.12 -13.53
C ARG A 375 -16.52 3.25 -14.40
N ASP A 376 -17.41 4.17 -14.79
CA ASP A 376 -17.04 5.33 -15.61
C ASP A 376 -16.04 6.24 -14.87
N THR A 377 -16.22 6.45 -13.58
CA THR A 377 -15.24 7.20 -12.77
C THR A 377 -13.87 6.54 -12.79
N LEU A 378 -13.80 5.22 -12.59
CA LEU A 378 -12.54 4.47 -12.61
C LEU A 378 -11.88 4.51 -13.98
N VAL A 379 -12.65 4.34 -15.05
CA VAL A 379 -12.19 4.40 -16.44
C VAL A 379 -11.68 5.80 -16.80
N ASN A 380 -12.41 6.85 -16.41
CA ASN A 380 -12.01 8.23 -16.66
C ASN A 380 -10.74 8.61 -15.87
N PHE A 381 -10.57 8.04 -14.68
CA PHE A 381 -9.37 8.21 -13.88
C PHE A 381 -8.17 7.45 -14.46
N ALA A 382 -8.41 6.25 -15.01
CA ALA A 382 -7.44 5.50 -15.82
C ALA A 382 -7.21 6.18 -17.18
N SER A 383 -6.81 7.47 -17.12
CA SER A 383 -6.53 8.32 -18.27
C SER A 383 -5.38 7.75 -19.11
N ASP A 384 -5.16 8.32 -20.31
CA ASP A 384 -4.11 7.92 -21.24
C ASP A 384 -2.69 7.89 -20.65
N ASP A 385 -2.51 8.54 -19.50
CA ASP A 385 -1.22 8.64 -18.82
C ASP A 385 -0.96 7.49 -17.82
N ILE A 386 -1.98 6.68 -17.44
CA ILE A 386 -1.85 5.59 -16.47
C ILE A 386 -2.00 4.26 -17.17
N GLN A 387 -0.90 3.50 -17.25
CA GLN A 387 -1.01 2.16 -17.80
C GLN A 387 -1.87 1.27 -16.90
N THR A 388 -2.95 0.73 -17.48
CA THR A 388 -3.99 0.00 -16.76
C THR A 388 -4.15 -1.40 -17.33
N PHE A 389 -4.15 -2.40 -16.45
CA PHE A 389 -4.49 -3.79 -16.76
C PHE A 389 -5.79 -4.15 -16.05
N ILE A 390 -6.75 -4.66 -16.79
CA ILE A 390 -8.06 -5.07 -16.27
C ILE A 390 -8.26 -6.55 -16.55
N THR A 391 -8.68 -7.31 -15.56
CA THR A 391 -9.19 -8.67 -15.81
C THR A 391 -10.72 -8.68 -15.77
N ALA A 392 -11.33 -9.45 -16.63
CA ALA A 392 -12.78 -9.62 -16.71
C ALA A 392 -13.15 -11.02 -17.18
N THR A 393 -14.35 -11.46 -16.83
CA THR A 393 -14.92 -12.70 -17.32
C THR A 393 -15.49 -12.54 -18.72
N ASP A 394 -16.05 -11.38 -19.03
CA ASP A 394 -16.61 -10.98 -20.31
C ASP A 394 -16.46 -9.46 -20.52
N LEU A 395 -16.90 -8.97 -21.68
CA LEU A 395 -16.79 -7.57 -22.07
C LEU A 395 -18.06 -6.74 -21.82
N THR A 396 -19.11 -7.32 -21.26
CA THR A 396 -20.42 -6.66 -21.11
C THR A 396 -20.41 -5.48 -20.15
N ALA A 397 -19.44 -5.48 -19.21
CA ALA A 397 -19.25 -4.40 -18.24
C ALA A 397 -18.56 -3.15 -18.80
N PHE A 398 -18.11 -3.17 -20.07
CA PHE A 398 -17.31 -2.10 -20.67
C PHE A 398 -18.11 -1.36 -21.75
N ASN A 399 -17.97 -0.03 -21.77
CA ASN A 399 -18.55 0.77 -22.83
C ASN A 399 -17.76 0.63 -24.15
N PRO A 400 -18.40 0.84 -25.32
CA PRO A 400 -17.74 0.67 -26.62
C PRO A 400 -16.50 1.55 -26.80
N THR A 401 -16.53 2.78 -26.33
CA THR A 401 -15.41 3.74 -26.44
C THR A 401 -14.17 3.24 -25.72
N LEU A 402 -14.34 2.58 -24.57
CA LEU A 402 -13.22 1.97 -23.84
C LEU A 402 -12.64 0.80 -24.60
N LEU A 403 -13.51 -0.06 -25.18
CA LEU A 403 -13.09 -1.24 -25.93
C LEU A 403 -12.30 -0.88 -27.19
N GLU A 404 -12.65 0.22 -27.87
CA GLU A 404 -11.91 0.72 -29.04
C GLU A 404 -10.47 1.13 -28.70
N ARG A 405 -10.22 1.57 -27.47
CA ARG A 405 -8.91 2.02 -27.00
C ARG A 405 -8.11 0.91 -26.32
N ALA A 406 -8.78 -0.18 -25.99
CA ALA A 406 -8.20 -1.27 -25.22
C ALA A 406 -7.54 -2.32 -26.12
N ARG A 407 -6.39 -2.83 -25.69
CA ARG A 407 -5.88 -4.09 -26.19
C ARG A 407 -6.60 -5.23 -25.48
N ILE A 408 -7.44 -5.96 -26.20
CA ILE A 408 -8.19 -7.09 -25.65
C ILE A 408 -7.39 -8.38 -25.89
N ILE A 409 -7.14 -9.14 -24.83
CA ILE A 409 -6.42 -10.40 -24.86
C ILE A 409 -7.31 -11.48 -24.29
N GLN A 410 -7.64 -12.46 -25.13
CA GLN A 410 -8.43 -13.62 -24.74
C GLN A 410 -7.50 -14.70 -24.18
N LEU A 411 -7.76 -15.18 -22.94
CA LEU A 411 -7.03 -16.25 -22.26
C LEU A 411 -7.79 -17.56 -22.26
#